data_883f9361d9de23527f3f0b54f77a2c12
#
_entry.id   883f9361d9de23527f3f0b54f77a2c12
#
_cell.length_a   1.000
_cell.length_b   1.000
_cell.length_c   1.000
_cell.angle_alpha   90.00
_cell.angle_beta   90.00
_cell.angle_gamma   90.00
#
_symmetry.space_group_name_H-M   'P 1'
#
loop_
_entity.id
_entity.type
_entity.pdbx_description
1 polymer ?
#
loop_
_entity_poly.entity_id
_entity_poly.type
_entity_poly.pdbx_seq_one_letter_code
_entity_poly.pdbx_strand_id
1 'polypeptide(L)'
;MSARNSAKAIVINNGKLLVNRCHSRFGEYFTLPGGGQRTGEMLTETVRRELLEETGYSVTPLRLSGIYERVSSGRDDGQFHKIYFIFLCRLNSGEREIPTETDRFQIGSEWIPLKEIANRNLFPRAIRDNLRSLTGYGETIYIGSEKDR
;
A
#
# COMPACT_ATOMS: atom_id res chain seq x y z
N MET A 1 6.79 -16.54 -15.68
CA MET A 1 7.02 -15.30 -14.91
C MET A 1 6.95 -15.59 -13.43
N SER A 2 7.91 -15.05 -12.67
CA SER A 2 7.93 -15.22 -11.21
C SER A 2 7.02 -14.20 -10.53
N ALA A 3 6.55 -14.54 -9.34
CA ALA A 3 5.83 -13.61 -8.50
C ALA A 3 6.78 -12.49 -8.03
N ARG A 4 6.26 -11.29 -7.86
CA ARG A 4 7.03 -10.13 -7.41
C ARG A 4 6.58 -9.71 -6.03
N ASN A 5 7.55 -9.42 -5.17
CA ASN A 5 7.29 -8.91 -3.83
C ASN A 5 7.18 -7.39 -3.84
N SER A 6 6.17 -6.89 -3.16
CA SER A 6 6.00 -5.46 -2.92
C SER A 6 5.75 -5.24 -1.44
N ALA A 7 6.25 -4.13 -0.91
CA ALA A 7 5.98 -3.73 0.47
C ALA A 7 5.07 -2.51 0.46
N LYS A 8 3.97 -2.59 1.19
CA LYS A 8 2.99 -1.51 1.31
C LYS A 8 2.91 -1.04 2.76
N ALA A 9 2.58 0.21 2.95
CA ALA A 9 2.52 0.81 4.29
C ALA A 9 1.11 1.24 4.67
N ILE A 10 0.74 0.92 5.90
CA ILE A 10 -0.39 1.56 6.56
C ILE A 10 0.21 2.56 7.54
N VAL A 11 0.02 3.83 7.26
CA VAL A 11 0.50 4.94 8.09
C VAL A 11 -0.72 5.71 8.57
N ILE A 12 -0.93 5.72 9.88
CA ILE A 12 -2.05 6.43 10.49
C ILE A 12 -1.49 7.54 11.36
N ASN A 13 -1.97 8.75 11.15
CA ASN A 13 -1.60 9.91 11.93
C ASN A 13 -2.84 10.79 12.15
N ASN A 14 -3.11 11.13 13.41
CA ASN A 14 -4.27 11.93 13.78
C ASN A 14 -5.60 11.37 13.24
N GLY A 15 -5.75 10.04 13.27
CA GLY A 15 -6.96 9.36 12.80
C GLY A 15 -7.13 9.32 11.29
N LYS A 16 -6.07 9.62 10.54
CA LYS A 16 -6.10 9.63 9.08
C LYS A 16 -5.09 8.64 8.51
N LEU A 17 -5.48 8.02 7.41
CA LEU A 17 -4.65 7.07 6.66
C LEU A 17 -3.96 7.78 5.50
N LEU A 18 -2.65 7.57 5.36
CA LEU A 18 -1.91 8.05 4.20
C LEU A 18 -2.17 7.15 3.00
N VAL A 19 -2.58 7.75 1.89
CA VAL A 19 -2.83 7.04 0.64
C VAL A 19 -2.22 7.78 -0.53
N ASN A 20 -1.93 7.06 -1.60
CA ASN A 20 -1.63 7.65 -2.89
C ASN A 20 -2.94 7.89 -3.62
N ARG A 21 -3.09 9.09 -4.17
CA ARG A 21 -4.22 9.45 -5.03
C ARG A 21 -3.80 9.18 -6.46
N CYS A 22 -4.59 8.37 -7.15
CA CYS A 22 -4.29 7.89 -8.49
C CYS A 22 -5.42 8.20 -9.44
N HIS A 23 -5.08 8.26 -10.73
CA HIS A 23 -6.06 8.50 -11.78
C HIS A 23 -5.86 7.51 -12.92
N SER A 24 -6.95 6.91 -13.38
CA SER A 24 -6.97 6.06 -14.56
C SER A 24 -8.09 6.50 -15.49
N ARG A 25 -8.20 5.84 -16.63
CA ARG A 25 -9.32 6.09 -17.56
C ARG A 25 -10.70 5.81 -16.94
N PHE A 26 -10.73 5.06 -15.83
CA PHE A 26 -11.98 4.75 -15.11
C PHE A 26 -12.25 5.73 -13.95
N GLY A 27 -11.41 6.73 -13.77
CA GLY A 27 -11.57 7.73 -12.75
C GLY A 27 -10.51 7.68 -11.66
N GLU A 28 -10.78 8.35 -10.56
CA GLU A 28 -9.86 8.50 -9.44
C GLU A 28 -10.01 7.33 -8.47
N TYR A 29 -8.88 6.87 -7.95
CA TYR A 29 -8.85 5.83 -6.93
C TYR A 29 -7.66 6.05 -6.00
N PHE A 30 -7.64 5.32 -4.88
CA PHE A 30 -6.61 5.44 -3.86
C PHE A 30 -5.94 4.11 -3.63
N THR A 31 -4.64 4.13 -3.32
CA THR A 31 -3.86 2.94 -3.00
C THR A 31 -3.02 3.20 -1.77
N LEU A 32 -2.62 2.12 -1.07
CA LEU A 32 -1.59 2.24 -0.05
C LEU A 32 -0.25 2.56 -0.72
N PRO A 33 0.55 3.46 -0.15
CA PRO A 33 1.88 3.73 -0.69
C PRO A 33 2.80 2.54 -0.48
N GLY A 34 3.76 2.37 -1.38
CA GLY A 34 4.72 1.29 -1.37
C GLY A 34 5.04 0.81 -2.76
N GLY A 35 5.92 -0.16 -2.87
CA GLY A 35 6.34 -0.66 -4.19
C GLY A 35 7.22 -1.88 -4.11
N GLY A 36 7.85 -2.18 -5.24
CA GLY A 36 8.60 -3.41 -5.45
C GLY A 36 9.90 -3.52 -4.68
N GLN A 37 10.14 -4.71 -4.14
CA GLN A 37 11.39 -5.05 -3.49
C GLN A 37 12.51 -5.16 -4.51
N ARG A 38 13.65 -4.56 -4.21
CA ARG A 38 14.87 -4.72 -4.99
C ARG A 38 15.66 -5.92 -4.47
N THR A 39 16.40 -6.57 -5.36
CA THR A 39 17.30 -7.67 -4.97
C THR A 39 18.28 -7.18 -3.90
N GLY A 40 18.42 -7.93 -2.83
CA GLY A 40 19.32 -7.61 -1.72
C GLY A 40 18.71 -6.70 -0.67
N GLU A 41 17.53 -6.18 -0.90
CA GLU A 41 16.81 -5.30 0.01
C GLU A 41 15.88 -6.11 0.91
N MET A 42 15.85 -5.80 2.19
CA MET A 42 14.83 -6.37 3.09
C MET A 42 13.51 -5.64 2.87
N LEU A 43 12.39 -6.31 3.11
CA LEU A 43 11.07 -5.71 2.94
C LEU A 43 10.88 -4.44 3.79
N THR A 44 11.47 -4.41 4.98
CA THR A 44 11.44 -3.20 5.83
C THR A 44 12.21 -2.04 5.21
N GLU A 45 13.28 -2.33 4.48
CA GLU A 45 14.01 -1.31 3.73
C GLU A 45 13.21 -0.85 2.51
N THR A 46 12.54 -1.77 1.84
CA THR A 46 11.67 -1.47 0.69
C THR A 46 10.58 -0.47 1.07
N VAL A 47 9.88 -0.74 2.16
CA VAL A 47 8.76 0.13 2.56
C VAL A 47 9.24 1.53 2.93
N ARG A 48 10.37 1.65 3.60
CA ARG A 48 10.96 2.96 3.94
C ARG A 48 11.35 3.73 2.68
N ARG A 49 12.03 3.08 1.76
CA ARG A 49 12.47 3.69 0.51
C ARG A 49 11.28 4.15 -0.34
N GLU A 50 10.33 3.26 -0.56
CA GLU A 50 9.17 3.55 -1.39
C GLU A 50 8.31 4.68 -0.82
N LEU A 51 8.10 4.70 0.50
CA LEU A 51 7.33 5.75 1.14
C LEU A 51 7.98 7.12 0.95
N LEU A 52 9.30 7.19 1.11
CA LEU A 52 10.03 8.42 0.92
C LEU A 52 9.96 8.88 -0.55
N GLU A 53 10.19 7.96 -1.49
CA GLU A 53 10.14 8.27 -2.93
C GLU A 53 8.77 8.73 -3.40
N GLU A 54 7.70 8.04 -2.98
CA GLU A 54 6.35 8.31 -3.46
C GLU A 54 5.65 9.44 -2.72
N THR A 55 5.86 9.55 -1.42
CA THR A 55 5.09 10.47 -0.57
C THR A 55 5.93 11.56 0.08
N GLY A 56 7.24 11.39 0.13
CA GLY A 56 8.13 12.31 0.85
C GLY A 56 8.14 12.13 2.36
N TYR A 57 7.39 11.18 2.89
CA TYR A 57 7.35 10.92 4.33
C TYR A 57 8.30 9.80 4.73
N SER A 58 8.98 10.00 5.86
CA SER A 58 9.82 9.00 6.49
C SER A 58 9.01 8.22 7.51
N VAL A 59 9.08 6.89 7.43
CA VAL A 59 8.31 6.00 8.30
C VAL A 59 9.19 4.93 8.92
N THR A 60 8.73 4.36 10.04
CA THR A 60 9.34 3.20 10.66
C THR A 60 8.33 2.06 10.65
N PRO A 61 8.64 0.94 9.97
CA PRO A 61 7.76 -0.22 10.03
C PRO A 61 7.78 -0.82 11.45
N LEU A 62 6.60 -1.07 11.99
CA LEU A 62 6.41 -1.60 13.34
C LEU A 62 6.16 -3.10 13.32
N ARG A 63 5.35 -3.57 12.37
CA ARG A 63 5.04 -4.99 12.24
C ARG A 63 4.49 -5.31 10.87
N LEU A 64 4.66 -6.56 10.44
CA LEU A 64 3.97 -7.08 9.27
C LEU A 64 2.52 -7.33 9.67
N SER A 65 1.62 -6.61 9.04
CA SER A 65 0.20 -6.59 9.37
C SER A 65 -0.61 -7.59 8.56
N GLY A 66 -0.26 -7.75 7.29
CA GLY A 66 -0.97 -8.68 6.43
C GLY A 66 -0.25 -8.97 5.13
N ILE A 67 -0.72 -9.98 4.44
CA ILE A 67 -0.22 -10.40 3.14
C ILE A 67 -1.41 -10.53 2.19
N TYR A 68 -1.31 -9.86 1.05
CA TYR A 68 -2.32 -9.90 0.00
C TYR A 68 -1.66 -10.27 -1.31
N GLU A 69 -2.30 -11.13 -2.10
CA GLU A 69 -1.79 -11.50 -3.41
C GLU A 69 -2.69 -10.95 -4.51
N ARG A 70 -2.08 -10.26 -5.43
CA ARG A 70 -2.76 -9.74 -6.61
C ARG A 70 -2.36 -10.59 -7.80
N VAL A 71 -3.32 -11.34 -8.32
CA VAL A 71 -3.11 -12.25 -9.44
C VAL A 71 -3.95 -11.80 -10.62
N SER A 72 -3.30 -11.60 -11.77
CA SER A 72 -3.99 -11.25 -13.00
C SER A 72 -4.46 -12.52 -13.71
N SER A 73 -5.65 -12.45 -14.29
CA SER A 73 -6.21 -13.54 -15.11
C SER A 73 -5.50 -13.71 -16.45
N GLY A 74 -4.66 -12.76 -16.85
CA GLY A 74 -3.91 -12.82 -18.09
C GLY A 74 -4.67 -12.40 -19.35
N ARG A 75 -5.84 -11.76 -19.19
CA ARG A 75 -6.63 -11.36 -20.38
C ARG A 75 -6.15 -10.06 -21.01
N ASP A 76 -6.17 -8.95 -20.27
CA ASP A 76 -5.88 -7.63 -20.81
C ASP A 76 -4.49 -7.11 -20.44
N ASP A 77 -4.00 -7.48 -19.25
CA ASP A 77 -2.77 -6.94 -18.68
C ASP A 77 -1.60 -7.92 -18.76
N GLY A 78 -1.80 -9.05 -19.44
CA GLY A 78 -0.86 -10.15 -19.35
C GLY A 78 -0.96 -10.86 -18.01
N GLN A 79 -0.22 -11.93 -17.83
CA GLN A 79 -0.22 -12.68 -16.59
C GLN A 79 0.80 -12.08 -15.63
N PHE A 80 0.36 -11.70 -14.43
CA PHE A 80 1.26 -11.25 -13.37
C PHE A 80 0.79 -11.73 -12.01
N HIS A 81 1.72 -11.78 -11.09
CA HIS A 81 1.47 -12.14 -9.70
C HIS A 81 2.31 -11.23 -8.82
N LYS A 82 1.65 -10.47 -7.95
CA LYS A 82 2.31 -9.60 -6.98
C LYS A 82 1.91 -10.01 -5.58
N ILE A 83 2.89 -10.08 -4.69
CA ILE A 83 2.64 -10.38 -3.29
C ILE A 83 2.87 -9.09 -2.51
N TYR A 84 1.83 -8.58 -1.87
CA TYR A 84 1.89 -7.37 -1.07
C TYR A 84 2.12 -7.74 0.39
N PHE A 85 3.26 -7.32 0.93
CA PHE A 85 3.58 -7.40 2.34
C PHE A 85 3.20 -6.06 2.95
N ILE A 86 2.17 -6.03 3.78
CA ILE A 86 1.58 -4.82 4.31
C ILE A 86 2.10 -4.59 5.72
N PHE A 87 2.83 -3.50 5.91
CA PHE A 87 3.41 -3.13 7.20
C PHE A 87 2.61 -2.01 7.85
N LEU A 88 2.31 -2.18 9.13
CA LEU A 88 1.85 -1.07 9.96
C LEU A 88 3.08 -0.24 10.30
N CYS A 89 3.06 1.04 9.95
CA CYS A 89 4.22 1.92 10.08
C CYS A 89 3.88 3.13 10.95
N ARG A 90 4.90 3.63 11.64
CA ARG A 90 4.83 4.89 12.37
C ARG A 90 5.41 6.01 11.53
N LEU A 91 4.72 7.14 11.48
CA LEU A 91 5.26 8.35 10.89
C LEU A 91 6.38 8.88 11.80
N ASN A 92 7.60 9.07 11.26
CA ASN A 92 8.75 9.49 12.07
C ASN A 92 8.64 10.97 12.46
N SER A 93 8.23 11.83 11.51
CA SER A 93 7.98 13.24 11.78
C SER A 93 6.90 13.72 10.81
N GLY A 94 6.30 14.87 11.10
CA GLY A 94 5.36 15.49 10.19
C GLY A 94 6.03 16.18 9.00
N GLU A 95 7.36 16.23 8.96
CA GLU A 95 8.09 16.83 7.87
C GLU A 95 8.01 15.97 6.62
N ARG A 96 7.81 16.62 5.50
CA ARG A 96 7.66 15.97 4.21
C ARG A 96 8.72 16.49 3.25
N GLU A 97 9.46 15.58 2.67
CA GLU A 97 10.35 15.91 1.56
C GLU A 97 9.59 15.93 0.25
N ILE A 98 10.18 16.50 -0.79
CA ILE A 98 9.59 16.45 -2.12
C ILE A 98 9.68 15.02 -2.64
N PRO A 99 8.56 14.41 -3.06
CA PRO A 99 8.59 13.08 -3.66
C PRO A 99 9.50 13.05 -4.87
N THR A 100 10.36 12.05 -4.94
CA THR A 100 11.34 11.92 -6.03
C THR A 100 10.88 10.98 -7.13
N GLU A 101 10.01 10.04 -6.81
CA GLU A 101 9.60 9.01 -7.73
C GLU A 101 8.18 8.56 -7.38
N THR A 102 7.23 8.90 -8.24
CA THR A 102 5.83 8.53 -8.04
C THR A 102 5.47 7.32 -8.90
N ASP A 103 4.47 6.58 -8.45
CA ASP A 103 3.92 5.49 -9.22
C ASP A 103 3.28 6.02 -10.52
N ARG A 104 3.18 5.15 -11.54
CA ARG A 104 2.73 5.50 -12.89
C ARG A 104 1.42 6.29 -12.94
N PHE A 105 0.45 5.89 -12.12
CA PHE A 105 -0.87 6.53 -12.10
C PHE A 105 -1.06 7.50 -10.95
N GLN A 106 -0.04 7.70 -10.13
CA GLN A 106 -0.13 8.55 -8.94
C GLN A 106 -0.11 10.02 -9.34
N ILE A 107 -1.07 10.78 -8.81
CA ILE A 107 -1.16 12.23 -9.00
C ILE A 107 -0.95 13.00 -7.72
N GLY A 108 -0.75 12.32 -6.60
CA GLY A 108 -0.46 12.93 -5.32
C GLY A 108 -0.63 11.98 -4.16
N SER A 109 -0.47 12.50 -2.97
CA SER A 109 -0.71 11.77 -1.72
C SER A 109 -1.74 12.54 -0.89
N GLU A 110 -2.51 11.81 -0.09
CA GLU A 110 -3.62 12.39 0.68
C GLU A 110 -3.73 11.67 2.01
N TRP A 111 -4.21 12.39 3.03
CA TRP A 111 -4.57 11.83 4.32
C TRP A 111 -6.10 11.75 4.38
N ILE A 112 -6.64 10.53 4.48
CA ILE A 112 -8.09 10.30 4.51
C ILE A 112 -8.49 9.87 5.91
N PRO A 113 -9.49 10.53 6.54
CA PRO A 113 -9.99 10.06 7.84
C PRO A 113 -10.41 8.60 7.78
N LEU A 114 -10.00 7.81 8.77
CA LEU A 114 -10.31 6.37 8.80
C LEU A 114 -11.81 6.10 8.69
N LYS A 115 -12.64 6.93 9.30
CA LYS A 115 -14.10 6.80 9.24
C LYS A 115 -14.70 6.97 7.84
N GLU A 116 -13.94 7.57 6.91
CA GLU A 116 -14.40 7.80 5.54
C GLU A 116 -13.90 6.76 4.55
N ILE A 117 -12.96 5.91 4.95
CA ILE A 117 -12.30 4.95 4.04
C ILE A 117 -13.31 3.99 3.40
N ALA A 118 -14.33 3.56 4.16
CA ALA A 118 -15.34 2.64 3.64
C ALA A 118 -16.10 3.21 2.44
N ASN A 119 -16.18 4.54 2.33
CA ASN A 119 -16.87 5.25 1.27
C ASN A 119 -15.94 5.77 0.18
N ARG A 120 -14.64 5.46 0.31
CA ARG A 120 -13.65 5.89 -0.68
C ARG A 120 -13.19 4.69 -1.51
N ASN A 121 -12.74 4.98 -2.70
CA ASN A 121 -12.31 3.94 -3.65
C ASN A 121 -10.87 3.51 -3.39
N LEU A 122 -10.62 2.90 -2.24
CA LEU A 122 -9.32 2.33 -1.90
C LEU A 122 -9.19 0.97 -2.60
N PHE A 123 -8.16 0.84 -3.42
CA PHE A 123 -7.87 -0.37 -4.17
C PHE A 123 -6.59 -1.04 -3.64
N PRO A 124 -6.52 -2.35 -3.54
CA PRO A 124 -7.57 -3.34 -3.79
C PRO A 124 -8.65 -3.33 -2.71
N ARG A 125 -9.85 -3.71 -3.11
CA ARG A 125 -11.00 -3.74 -2.17
C ARG A 125 -10.73 -4.63 -0.96
N ALA A 126 -10.04 -5.75 -1.15
CA ALA A 126 -9.73 -6.66 -0.05
C ALA A 126 -8.92 -5.99 1.06
N ILE A 127 -8.04 -5.06 0.73
CA ILE A 127 -7.29 -4.30 1.73
C ILE A 127 -8.25 -3.36 2.48
N ARG A 128 -9.11 -2.65 1.75
CA ARG A 128 -10.12 -1.78 2.36
C ARG A 128 -11.02 -2.55 3.33
N ASP A 129 -11.52 -3.72 2.89
CA ASP A 129 -12.43 -4.53 3.68
C ASP A 129 -11.78 -5.15 4.92
N ASN A 130 -10.46 -5.30 4.93
CA ASN A 130 -9.70 -5.85 6.04
C ASN A 130 -8.94 -4.79 6.85
N LEU A 131 -9.17 -3.51 6.57
CA LEU A 131 -8.37 -2.44 7.15
C LEU A 131 -8.41 -2.42 8.68
N ARG A 132 -9.54 -2.75 9.28
CA ARG A 132 -9.67 -2.80 10.73
C ARG A 132 -8.71 -3.83 11.34
N SER A 133 -8.62 -5.02 10.74
CA SER A 133 -7.69 -6.06 11.19
C SER A 133 -6.24 -5.67 10.94
N LEU A 134 -5.98 -5.00 9.81
CA LEU A 134 -4.64 -4.57 9.43
C LEU A 134 -4.08 -3.46 10.31
N THR A 135 -4.95 -2.63 10.90
CA THR A 135 -4.54 -1.50 11.74
C THR A 135 -4.44 -1.85 13.21
N GLY A 136 -4.97 -2.99 13.63
CA GLY A 136 -4.92 -3.45 15.02
C GLY A 136 -3.55 -4.03 15.41
N TYR A 137 -3.41 -4.38 16.68
CA TYR A 137 -2.21 -5.02 17.22
C TYR A 137 -2.32 -6.53 17.26
N GLY A 138 -3.12 -7.10 16.36
CA GLY A 138 -3.31 -8.54 16.28
C GLY A 138 -2.21 -9.26 15.50
N GLU A 139 -2.51 -10.47 15.13
CA GLU A 139 -1.60 -11.29 14.33
C GLU A 139 -1.53 -10.80 12.89
N THR A 140 -0.47 -11.19 12.19
CA THR A 140 -0.36 -11.00 10.75
C THR A 140 -1.44 -11.85 10.06
N ILE A 141 -2.24 -11.24 9.22
CA ILE A 141 -3.31 -11.96 8.53
C ILE A 141 -2.94 -12.23 7.08
N TYR A 142 -3.26 -13.42 6.62
CA TYR A 142 -3.17 -13.74 5.21
C TYR A 142 -4.54 -13.48 4.57
N ILE A 143 -4.61 -12.46 3.73
CA ILE A 143 -5.86 -12.05 3.07
C ILE A 143 -6.15 -12.93 1.85
N GLY A 144 -5.08 -13.43 1.22
CA GLY A 144 -5.21 -14.18 -0.02
C GLY A 144 -5.45 -13.26 -1.21
N SER A 145 -6.25 -13.70 -2.15
CA SER A 145 -6.51 -12.98 -3.39
C SER A 145 -8.01 -12.80 -3.62
N GLU A 146 -8.38 -11.69 -4.22
CA GLU A 146 -9.78 -11.47 -4.65
C GLU A 146 -10.20 -12.43 -5.75
N LYS A 147 -9.25 -13.02 -6.46
CA LYS A 147 -9.53 -13.99 -7.51
C LYS A 147 -10.23 -15.25 -6.99
N ASP A 148 -9.96 -15.59 -5.73
CA ASP A 148 -10.48 -16.81 -5.12
C ASP A 148 -11.84 -16.63 -4.44
N ARG A 149 -12.46 -15.48 -4.64
CA ARG A 149 -13.77 -15.15 -4.05
C ARG A 149 -14.91 -15.27 -5.03
#